data_fe32a66423936005c5d74a1460eb3556
#
_entry.id   fe32a66423936005c5d74a1460eb3556
#
_cell.length_a   1.000
_cell.length_b   1.000
_cell.length_c   1.000
_cell.angle_alpha   90.00
_cell.angle_beta   90.00
_cell.angle_gamma   90.00
#
_symmetry.space_group_name_H-M   'P 1'
#
loop_
_entity.id
_entity.type
_entity.pdbx_description
1 polymer ?
#
loop_
_entity_poly.entity_id
_entity_poly.type
_entity_poly.pdbx_seq_one_letter_code
_entity_poly.pdbx_strand_id
1 'polypeptide(L)'
;GRTAAGEVRFTGLPEGFSAELEAPAVLRLGPGEEAAVKAVCRTAAGGFRLSQTNWLRVGLFGADGAEIAGHSFGIVGAMEWRVSGPFIEEYDETERRDYPSCHADNSTLPGIEALFSNMADPTKAYLDEEAYVASPLSFPCSRLMTAYEDKLPLDETFGFTGEATFYLTTDFWFPEEGERWLVIGNNDAFKLWLNGELVRENQEVRNWQPHCHGDIVRLKQGRNRISLKLT
;
A
#
# COMPACT_ATOMS: atom_id res chain seq x y z
N GLY A 1 29.24 26.64 25.95
CA GLY A 1 29.10 25.70 24.85
C GLY A 1 29.95 26.14 23.66
N ARG A 2 30.31 25.25 22.79
CA ARG A 2 31.06 25.58 21.57
C ARG A 2 30.08 25.71 20.40
N THR A 3 30.36 26.65 19.50
CA THR A 3 29.66 26.75 18.20
C THR A 3 30.14 25.60 17.31
N ALA A 4 29.23 24.86 16.73
CA ALA A 4 29.52 23.87 15.71
C ALA A 4 29.29 24.47 14.32
N ALA A 5 30.24 24.24 13.41
CA ALA A 5 30.11 24.63 12.02
C ALA A 5 30.43 23.42 11.14
N GLY A 6 29.62 23.18 10.15
CA GLY A 6 29.81 22.05 9.25
C GLY A 6 28.97 22.13 7.99
N GLU A 7 29.29 21.31 7.01
CA GLU A 7 28.56 21.18 5.76
C GLU A 7 27.77 19.89 5.75
N VAL A 8 26.52 20.00 5.40
CA VAL A 8 25.63 18.84 5.22
C VAL A 8 25.84 18.24 3.84
N ARG A 9 26.08 16.95 3.76
CA ARG A 9 26.26 16.21 2.51
C ARG A 9 25.56 14.85 2.57
N PHE A 10 25.06 14.39 1.44
CA PHE A 10 24.70 12.99 1.26
C PHE A 10 25.96 12.18 0.93
N THR A 11 26.24 11.14 1.70
CA THR A 11 27.42 10.27 1.55
C THR A 11 27.08 8.87 1.09
N GLY A 12 25.80 8.49 1.12
CA GLY A 12 25.31 7.23 0.61
C GLY A 12 23.95 7.44 -0.06
N LEU A 13 23.91 7.20 -1.37
CA LEU A 13 22.69 7.18 -2.14
C LEU A 13 22.60 5.84 -2.88
N PRO A 14 21.42 5.20 -2.94
CA PRO A 14 21.24 4.02 -3.78
C PRO A 14 21.47 4.34 -5.26
N GLU A 15 21.79 3.34 -6.04
CA GLU A 15 21.91 3.48 -7.48
C GLU A 15 20.62 4.06 -8.10
N GLY A 16 20.77 5.04 -8.97
CA GLY A 16 19.64 5.73 -9.60
C GLY A 16 18.99 6.83 -8.76
N PHE A 17 19.50 7.09 -7.54
CA PHE A 17 19.05 8.21 -6.70
C PHE A 17 19.94 9.44 -6.87
N SER A 18 19.33 10.61 -6.76
CA SER A 18 20.01 11.88 -6.58
C SER A 18 19.39 12.63 -5.42
N ALA A 19 20.16 13.45 -4.73
CA ALA A 19 19.68 14.31 -3.66
C ALA A 19 20.29 15.72 -3.81
N GLU A 20 19.44 16.71 -3.70
CA GLU A 20 19.79 18.13 -3.74
C GLU A 20 19.31 18.82 -2.47
N LEU A 21 20.14 19.63 -1.86
CA LEU A 21 19.77 20.45 -0.70
C LEU A 21 19.09 21.73 -1.18
N GLU A 22 17.93 22.08 -0.64
CA GLU A 22 17.19 23.31 -0.98
C GLU A 22 17.76 24.58 -0.29
N ALA A 23 18.60 24.42 0.72
CA ALA A 23 19.19 25.50 1.51
C ALA A 23 20.71 25.33 1.59
N PRO A 24 21.45 26.40 2.01
CA PRO A 24 22.90 26.32 2.09
C PRO A 24 23.33 25.12 2.93
N ALA A 25 24.22 24.32 2.33
CA ALA A 25 24.77 23.13 2.94
C ALA A 25 25.60 23.42 4.21
N VAL A 26 26.04 24.66 4.40
CA VAL A 26 26.90 25.07 5.51
C VAL A 26 26.06 25.61 6.67
N LEU A 27 26.11 24.93 7.80
CA LEU A 27 25.44 25.29 9.04
C LEU A 27 26.46 25.86 10.06
N ARG A 28 26.00 26.83 10.85
CA ARG A 28 26.70 27.30 12.05
C ARG A 28 25.64 27.31 13.16
N LEU A 29 25.85 26.47 14.16
CA LEU A 29 24.94 26.31 15.28
C LEU A 29 25.59 26.65 16.59
N GLY A 30 25.01 27.53 17.34
CA GLY A 30 25.35 27.78 18.73
C GLY A 30 24.95 26.66 19.65
N PRO A 31 25.28 26.73 20.91
CA PRO A 31 24.86 25.74 21.91
C PRO A 31 23.32 25.69 22.05
N GLY A 32 22.72 24.51 21.80
CA GLY A 32 21.30 24.32 21.87
C GLY A 32 20.49 24.84 20.69
N GLU A 33 21.15 25.35 19.66
CA GLU A 33 20.47 25.75 18.42
C GLU A 33 20.21 24.57 17.52
N GLU A 34 19.06 24.61 16.84
CA GLU A 34 18.63 23.63 15.86
C GLU A 34 18.46 24.30 14.49
N ALA A 35 18.74 23.57 13.42
CA ALA A 35 18.44 23.99 12.07
C ALA A 35 17.84 22.85 11.26
N ALA A 36 16.83 23.18 10.46
CA ALA A 36 16.24 22.25 9.50
C ALA A 36 16.87 22.46 8.12
N VAL A 37 17.32 21.38 7.51
CA VAL A 37 17.79 21.37 6.13
C VAL A 37 16.83 20.54 5.30
N LYS A 38 16.30 21.15 4.26
CA LYS A 38 15.43 20.44 3.30
C LYS A 38 16.26 19.88 2.16
N ALA A 39 15.90 18.68 1.76
CA ALA A 39 16.49 18.04 0.59
C ALA A 39 15.39 17.50 -0.32
N VAL A 40 15.63 17.53 -1.61
CA VAL A 40 14.80 16.87 -2.61
C VAL A 40 15.54 15.65 -3.11
N CYS A 41 15.01 14.48 -2.80
CA CYS A 41 15.50 13.21 -3.34
C CYS A 41 14.70 12.85 -4.59
N ARG A 42 15.41 12.49 -5.65
CA ARG A 42 14.81 12.03 -6.91
C ARG A 42 15.37 10.68 -7.26
N THR A 43 14.55 9.87 -7.90
CA THR A 43 14.98 8.58 -8.45
C THR A 43 14.84 8.60 -9.98
N ALA A 44 15.76 7.96 -10.66
CA ALA A 44 15.58 7.64 -12.07
C ALA A 44 14.42 6.64 -12.25
N ALA A 45 13.79 6.64 -13.41
CA ALA A 45 12.76 5.65 -13.75
C ALA A 45 13.32 4.23 -13.55
N GLY A 46 12.62 3.40 -12.77
CA GLY A 46 13.05 2.05 -12.42
C GLY A 46 14.13 1.94 -11.33
N GLY A 47 14.65 3.07 -10.82
CA GLY A 47 15.65 3.07 -9.74
C GLY A 47 15.08 2.81 -8.36
N PHE A 48 13.77 3.03 -8.17
CA PHE A 48 13.12 2.81 -6.89
C PHE A 48 12.50 1.42 -6.82
N ARG A 49 12.89 0.63 -5.83
CA ARG A 49 12.35 -0.70 -5.58
C ARG A 49 11.36 -0.62 -4.41
N LEU A 50 10.08 -0.88 -4.69
CA LEU A 50 9.00 -0.82 -3.71
C LEU A 50 9.20 -1.83 -2.57
N SER A 51 9.69 -3.01 -2.88
CA SER A 51 9.88 -4.12 -1.92
C SER A 51 11.18 -4.06 -1.12
N GLN A 52 11.96 -2.98 -1.25
CA GLN A 52 13.26 -2.86 -0.57
C GLN A 52 13.40 -1.51 0.11
N THR A 53 14.06 -1.52 1.26
CA THR A 53 14.48 -0.29 1.91
C THR A 53 15.64 0.33 1.13
N ASN A 54 15.42 1.53 0.62
CA ASN A 54 16.46 2.31 -0.06
C ASN A 54 17.17 3.17 0.98
N TRP A 55 18.35 2.76 1.38
CA TRP A 55 19.12 3.43 2.44
C TRP A 55 19.84 4.66 1.91
N LEU A 56 19.60 5.79 2.57
CA LEU A 56 20.28 7.05 2.34
C LEU A 56 21.10 7.41 3.59
N ARG A 57 22.27 8.01 3.38
CA ARG A 57 23.08 8.52 4.47
C ARG A 57 23.35 10.00 4.27
N VAL A 58 23.11 10.77 5.32
CA VAL A 58 23.45 12.18 5.41
C VAL A 58 24.48 12.37 6.52
N GLY A 59 25.47 13.21 6.29
CA GLY A 59 26.49 13.55 7.27
C GLY A 59 26.70 15.05 7.38
N LEU A 60 27.17 15.48 8.55
CA LEU A 60 27.69 16.82 8.82
C LEU A 60 29.20 16.72 8.86
N PHE A 61 29.87 17.50 8.03
CA PHE A 61 31.35 17.48 7.86
C PHE A 61 31.97 18.77 8.32
N GLY A 62 33.07 18.66 9.08
CA GLY A 62 33.86 19.80 9.49
C GLY A 62 34.65 20.45 8.34
N ALA A 63 35.27 21.57 8.61
CA ALA A 63 36.13 22.29 7.64
C ALA A 63 37.33 21.46 7.16
N ASP A 64 37.77 20.49 7.94
CA ASP A 64 38.80 19.51 7.63
C ASP A 64 38.30 18.32 6.80
N GLY A 65 37.02 18.30 6.48
CA GLY A 65 36.35 17.19 5.78
C GLY A 65 36.03 15.95 6.63
N ALA A 66 36.33 16.01 7.93
CA ALA A 66 35.95 14.90 8.84
C ALA A 66 34.46 14.92 9.14
N GLU A 67 33.85 13.74 9.18
CA GLU A 67 32.46 13.60 9.58
C GLU A 67 32.30 13.85 11.08
N ILE A 68 31.54 14.89 11.44
CA ILE A 68 31.22 15.26 12.81
C ILE A 68 30.07 14.40 13.34
N ALA A 69 29.04 14.21 12.51
CA ALA A 69 27.85 13.42 12.81
C ALA A 69 27.24 12.90 11.51
N GLY A 70 26.58 11.76 11.58
CA GLY A 70 25.89 11.21 10.44
C GLY A 70 24.69 10.37 10.85
N HIS A 71 23.73 10.31 9.95
CA HIS A 71 22.51 9.54 10.13
C HIS A 71 22.15 8.80 8.85
N SER A 72 21.70 7.57 9.00
CA SER A 72 21.15 6.78 7.90
C SER A 72 19.66 6.60 8.10
N PHE A 73 18.90 6.77 7.03
CA PHE A 73 17.47 6.55 7.02
C PHE A 73 17.08 5.81 5.75
N GLY A 74 16.01 5.02 5.87
CA GLY A 74 15.47 4.26 4.76
C GLY A 74 14.29 4.96 4.13
N ILE A 75 14.20 4.93 2.80
CA ILE A 75 12.98 5.27 2.07
C ILE A 75 12.39 3.96 1.56
N VAL A 76 11.16 3.70 1.96
CA VAL A 76 10.39 2.53 1.52
C VAL A 76 9.34 3.01 0.54
N GLY A 77 9.17 2.28 -0.55
CA GLY A 77 8.08 2.52 -1.47
C GLY A 77 6.74 2.22 -0.79
N ALA A 78 5.78 3.06 -1.05
CA ALA A 78 4.43 2.88 -0.56
C ALA A 78 3.43 3.18 -1.66
N MET A 79 2.36 2.38 -1.72
CA MET A 79 1.20 2.66 -2.56
C MET A 79 0.08 3.17 -1.67
N GLU A 80 -0.51 4.29 -2.06
CA GLU A 80 -1.70 4.80 -1.40
C GLU A 80 -2.93 4.16 -2.03
N TRP A 81 -3.75 3.54 -1.21
CA TRP A 81 -5.00 2.92 -1.59
C TRP A 81 -6.17 3.71 -1.01
N ARG A 82 -7.12 4.00 -1.86
CA ARG A 82 -8.43 4.48 -1.43
C ARG A 82 -9.31 3.27 -1.17
N VAL A 83 -9.89 3.21 0.02
CA VAL A 83 -10.72 2.10 0.46
C VAL A 83 -12.15 2.60 0.67
N SER A 84 -13.11 1.90 0.08
CA SER A 84 -14.54 2.04 0.33
C SER A 84 -15.03 0.75 1.00
N GLY A 85 -15.78 0.86 2.06
CA GLY A 85 -16.19 -0.25 2.92
C GLY A 85 -15.71 -0.05 4.36
N PRO A 86 -15.83 -1.04 5.24
CA PRO A 86 -16.37 -2.39 5.00
C PRO A 86 -17.86 -2.37 4.62
N PHE A 87 -18.24 -3.23 3.69
CA PHE A 87 -19.62 -3.58 3.41
C PHE A 87 -19.88 -4.92 4.06
N ILE A 88 -20.89 -4.96 4.93
CA ILE A 88 -21.26 -6.12 5.72
C ILE A 88 -22.76 -6.27 5.68
N GLU A 89 -23.24 -7.50 5.77
CA GLU A 89 -24.65 -7.82 5.93
C GLU A 89 -24.89 -8.35 7.34
N GLU A 90 -26.05 -8.03 7.91
CA GLU A 90 -26.46 -8.64 9.16
C GLU A 90 -26.67 -10.14 8.90
N TYR A 91 -26.08 -10.94 9.78
CA TYR A 91 -26.22 -12.38 9.71
C TYR A 91 -27.65 -12.80 10.05
N ASP A 92 -28.33 -13.46 9.10
CA ASP A 92 -29.59 -14.17 9.35
C ASP A 92 -29.30 -15.67 9.47
N GLU A 93 -29.61 -16.27 10.61
CA GLU A 93 -29.45 -17.70 10.84
C GLU A 93 -30.19 -18.58 9.81
N THR A 94 -31.23 -18.07 9.18
CA THR A 94 -31.97 -18.79 8.15
C THR A 94 -31.21 -18.86 6.83
N GLU A 95 -30.35 -17.88 6.55
CA GLU A 95 -29.54 -17.81 5.32
C GLU A 95 -28.20 -18.53 5.45
N ARG A 96 -27.80 -18.89 6.68
CA ARG A 96 -26.54 -19.58 7.00
C ARG A 96 -26.24 -20.81 6.15
N ARG A 97 -27.29 -21.50 5.71
CA ARG A 97 -27.14 -22.79 5.00
C ARG A 97 -26.68 -22.66 3.57
N ASP A 98 -26.84 -21.48 2.99
CA ASP A 98 -26.57 -21.23 1.58
C ASP A 98 -25.19 -20.58 1.34
N TYR A 99 -24.52 -20.14 2.41
CA TYR A 99 -23.15 -19.60 2.33
C TYR A 99 -22.12 -20.70 2.51
N PRO A 100 -21.26 -20.95 1.54
CA PRO A 100 -20.09 -21.80 1.71
C PRO A 100 -19.05 -21.02 2.55
N SER A 101 -19.27 -20.93 3.85
CA SER A 101 -18.32 -20.32 4.77
C SER A 101 -17.20 -21.32 5.04
N CYS A 102 -15.95 -20.88 4.92
CA CYS A 102 -14.78 -21.65 5.34
C CYS A 102 -14.78 -21.94 6.86
N HIS A 103 -15.69 -21.32 7.58
CA HIS A 103 -15.87 -21.42 9.02
C HIS A 103 -17.04 -22.35 9.42
N ALA A 104 -17.75 -22.93 8.45
CA ALA A 104 -18.88 -23.83 8.73
C ALA A 104 -18.51 -24.97 9.70
N ASP A 105 -17.29 -25.45 9.63
CA ASP A 105 -16.79 -26.53 10.49
C ASP A 105 -16.48 -26.10 11.94
N ASN A 106 -16.32 -24.81 12.17
CA ASN A 106 -16.07 -24.25 13.50
C ASN A 106 -17.34 -23.79 14.22
N SER A 107 -18.50 -23.94 13.60
CA SER A 107 -19.80 -23.46 14.10
C SER A 107 -20.28 -24.16 15.38
N THR A 108 -19.56 -25.15 15.88
CA THR A 108 -19.89 -25.87 17.10
C THR A 108 -19.28 -25.27 18.38
N LEU A 109 -18.45 -24.25 18.27
CA LEU A 109 -17.82 -23.62 19.44
C LEU A 109 -18.77 -22.57 20.03
N PRO A 110 -19.10 -22.64 21.34
CA PRO A 110 -19.95 -21.65 22.01
C PRO A 110 -19.39 -20.24 21.87
N GLY A 111 -20.22 -19.29 21.45
CA GLY A 111 -19.82 -17.89 21.27
C GLY A 111 -19.17 -17.55 19.93
N ILE A 112 -18.90 -18.51 19.08
CA ILE A 112 -18.34 -18.27 17.75
C ILE A 112 -19.36 -17.57 16.85
N GLU A 113 -20.65 -17.82 17.06
CA GLU A 113 -21.74 -17.16 16.33
C GLU A 113 -21.68 -15.62 16.46
N ALA A 114 -21.26 -15.13 17.63
CA ALA A 114 -21.08 -13.70 17.84
C ALA A 114 -19.89 -13.11 17.06
N LEU A 115 -18.87 -13.94 16.74
CA LEU A 115 -17.71 -13.53 15.95
C LEU A 115 -18.02 -13.48 14.45
N PHE A 116 -19.00 -14.24 13.99
CA PHE A 116 -19.44 -14.32 12.58
C PHE A 116 -20.82 -13.71 12.36
N SER A 117 -21.21 -12.77 13.22
CA SER A 117 -22.49 -12.07 13.05
C SER A 117 -22.55 -11.13 11.84
N ASN A 118 -21.40 -10.85 11.25
CA ASN A 118 -21.27 -10.02 10.07
C ASN A 118 -20.64 -10.85 8.95
N MET A 119 -21.36 -11.01 7.87
CA MET A 119 -20.90 -11.71 6.68
C MET A 119 -21.01 -10.80 5.47
N ALA A 120 -20.18 -11.05 4.48
CA ALA A 120 -20.30 -10.43 3.18
C ALA A 120 -20.47 -11.50 2.12
N ASP A 121 -21.41 -11.28 1.21
CA ASP A 121 -21.59 -12.14 0.05
C ASP A 121 -20.55 -11.83 -1.02
N PRO A 122 -19.62 -12.77 -1.34
CA PRO A 122 -18.61 -12.55 -2.35
C PRO A 122 -19.18 -12.34 -3.75
N THR A 123 -20.40 -12.81 -4.00
CA THR A 123 -21.06 -12.67 -5.31
C THR A 123 -21.79 -11.35 -5.45
N LYS A 124 -22.15 -10.70 -4.34
CA LYS A 124 -22.95 -9.48 -4.32
C LYS A 124 -22.13 -8.25 -4.69
N ALA A 125 -22.67 -7.40 -5.55
CA ALA A 125 -22.15 -6.07 -5.78
C ALA A 125 -22.74 -5.11 -4.74
N TYR A 126 -21.89 -4.57 -3.87
CA TYR A 126 -22.27 -3.57 -2.86
C TYR A 126 -22.23 -2.15 -3.38
N LEU A 127 -21.61 -1.96 -4.53
CA LEU A 127 -21.56 -0.72 -5.29
C LEU A 127 -21.97 -1.00 -6.73
N ASP A 128 -22.29 0.04 -7.47
CA ASP A 128 -22.29 -0.03 -8.94
C ASP A 128 -20.84 -0.22 -9.41
N GLU A 129 -20.48 -1.46 -9.70
CA GLU A 129 -19.09 -1.84 -10.02
C GLU A 129 -18.63 -1.19 -11.33
N GLU A 130 -19.49 -1.03 -12.32
CA GLU A 130 -19.15 -0.36 -13.58
C GLU A 130 -18.86 1.12 -13.34
N ALA A 131 -19.73 1.81 -12.61
CA ALA A 131 -19.52 3.20 -12.24
C ALA A 131 -18.31 3.39 -11.33
N TYR A 132 -18.08 2.46 -10.38
CA TYR A 132 -16.90 2.49 -9.51
C TYR A 132 -15.61 2.38 -10.29
N VAL A 133 -15.51 1.42 -11.19
CA VAL A 133 -14.31 1.17 -11.99
C VAL A 133 -14.04 2.34 -12.95
N ALA A 134 -15.10 2.91 -13.52
CA ALA A 134 -14.97 4.09 -14.40
C ALA A 134 -14.52 5.35 -13.64
N SER A 135 -15.02 5.56 -12.43
CA SER A 135 -14.76 6.77 -11.65
C SER A 135 -14.69 6.51 -10.13
N PRO A 136 -13.69 5.77 -9.63
CA PRO A 136 -13.63 5.39 -8.22
C PRO A 136 -13.49 6.58 -7.26
N LEU A 137 -13.00 7.71 -7.74
CA LEU A 137 -12.90 8.94 -6.94
C LEU A 137 -14.25 9.58 -6.64
N SER A 138 -15.32 9.22 -7.37
CA SER A 138 -16.68 9.69 -7.14
C SER A 138 -17.38 8.96 -6.00
N PHE A 139 -16.84 7.86 -5.55
CA PHE A 139 -17.40 7.06 -4.47
C PHE A 139 -16.84 7.46 -3.10
N PRO A 140 -17.62 7.26 -2.03
CA PRO A 140 -17.15 7.53 -0.68
C PRO A 140 -15.88 6.76 -0.36
N CYS A 141 -14.88 7.46 0.17
CA CYS A 141 -13.66 6.87 0.66
C CYS A 141 -13.73 6.77 2.18
N SER A 142 -13.80 5.57 2.70
CA SER A 142 -13.81 5.33 4.14
C SER A 142 -12.44 5.62 4.77
N ARG A 143 -11.38 5.29 4.04
CA ARG A 143 -10.00 5.50 4.48
C ARG A 143 -9.02 5.58 3.31
N LEU A 144 -7.99 6.41 3.48
CA LEU A 144 -6.75 6.30 2.72
C LEU A 144 -5.81 5.37 3.49
N MET A 145 -5.32 4.36 2.84
CA MET A 145 -4.42 3.37 3.41
C MET A 145 -3.11 3.35 2.65
N THR A 146 -2.02 3.43 3.39
CA THR A 146 -0.68 3.29 2.81
C THR A 146 -0.23 1.84 2.98
N ALA A 147 -0.07 1.14 1.87
CA ALA A 147 0.51 -0.19 1.87
C ALA A 147 2.02 -0.09 1.67
N TYR A 148 2.74 -0.76 2.55
CA TYR A 148 4.17 -0.98 2.45
C TYR A 148 4.41 -2.40 1.97
N GLU A 149 5.42 -2.57 1.13
CA GLU A 149 5.70 -3.86 0.52
C GLU A 149 4.51 -4.34 -0.34
N ASP A 150 4.12 -5.60 -0.21
CA ASP A 150 3.10 -6.25 -1.03
C ASP A 150 1.84 -6.64 -0.26
N LYS A 151 1.70 -6.20 1.01
CA LYS A 151 0.55 -6.55 1.86
C LYS A 151 -0.40 -5.36 2.09
N LEU A 152 -1.70 -5.63 1.95
CA LEU A 152 -2.78 -4.73 2.35
C LEU A 152 -3.38 -5.21 3.69
N PRO A 153 -3.01 -4.60 4.83
CA PRO A 153 -3.46 -5.07 6.14
C PRO A 153 -4.87 -4.54 6.47
N LEU A 154 -5.89 -5.03 5.80
CA LEU A 154 -7.27 -4.55 5.96
C LEU A 154 -7.79 -4.83 7.37
N ASP A 155 -7.59 -6.03 7.88
CA ASP A 155 -8.05 -6.44 9.21
C ASP A 155 -7.46 -5.57 10.32
N GLU A 156 -6.15 -5.34 10.26
CA GLU A 156 -5.44 -4.50 11.20
C GLU A 156 -5.90 -3.02 11.10
N THR A 157 -6.19 -2.58 9.88
CA THR A 157 -6.56 -1.19 9.59
C THR A 157 -7.96 -0.85 10.05
N PHE A 158 -8.91 -1.77 9.89
CA PHE A 158 -10.31 -1.55 10.23
C PHE A 158 -10.72 -2.19 11.56
N GLY A 159 -9.85 -2.98 12.19
CA GLY A 159 -10.15 -3.69 13.43
C GLY A 159 -11.27 -4.70 13.27
N PHE A 160 -11.41 -5.26 12.07
CA PHE A 160 -12.49 -6.15 11.69
C PHE A 160 -12.04 -7.61 11.78
N THR A 161 -12.86 -8.46 12.38
CA THR A 161 -12.55 -9.89 12.58
C THR A 161 -13.53 -10.82 11.86
N GLY A 162 -14.47 -10.27 11.10
CA GLY A 162 -15.47 -11.03 10.34
C GLY A 162 -15.26 -10.88 8.83
N GLU A 163 -16.17 -11.44 8.06
CA GLU A 163 -16.19 -11.31 6.62
C GLU A 163 -16.76 -9.94 6.22
N ALA A 164 -16.07 -9.25 5.36
CA ALA A 164 -16.49 -7.95 4.84
C ALA A 164 -16.00 -7.76 3.40
N THR A 165 -16.78 -7.02 2.62
CA THR A 165 -16.35 -6.63 1.28
C THR A 165 -15.76 -5.22 1.32
N PHE A 166 -14.63 -5.06 0.65
CA PHE A 166 -13.96 -3.79 0.43
C PHE A 166 -13.77 -3.54 -1.05
N TYR A 167 -13.93 -2.29 -1.46
CA TYR A 167 -13.49 -1.83 -2.77
C TYR A 167 -12.28 -0.92 -2.60
N LEU A 168 -11.22 -1.24 -3.32
CA LEU A 168 -9.94 -0.54 -3.21
C LEU A 168 -9.52 -0.05 -4.58
N THR A 169 -8.90 1.13 -4.62
CA THR A 169 -8.28 1.62 -5.85
C THR A 169 -6.98 2.32 -5.57
N THR A 170 -6.03 2.14 -6.47
CA THR A 170 -4.75 2.85 -6.46
C THR A 170 -4.33 3.20 -7.88
N ASP A 171 -3.60 4.29 -7.98
CA ASP A 171 -2.94 4.69 -9.22
C ASP A 171 -1.42 4.51 -9.08
N PHE A 172 -0.80 4.04 -10.13
CA PHE A 172 0.65 3.92 -10.19
C PHE A 172 1.16 4.33 -11.56
N TRP A 173 2.43 4.75 -11.59
CA TRP A 173 3.10 5.16 -12.82
C TRP A 173 3.97 4.03 -13.35
N PHE A 174 3.88 3.79 -14.64
CA PHE A 174 4.74 2.82 -15.32
C PHE A 174 5.54 3.49 -16.44
N PRO A 175 6.86 3.25 -16.54
CA PRO A 175 7.73 4.02 -17.44
C PRO A 175 7.55 3.67 -18.91
N GLU A 176 7.15 2.44 -19.21
CA GLU A 176 7.07 1.91 -20.58
C GLU A 176 5.80 1.09 -20.77
N GLU A 177 5.18 1.21 -21.95
CA GLU A 177 4.09 0.31 -22.30
C GLU A 177 4.60 -1.11 -22.53
N GLY A 178 3.87 -2.11 -22.04
CA GLY A 178 4.24 -3.50 -22.27
C GLY A 178 3.50 -4.50 -21.40
N GLU A 179 3.74 -5.77 -21.68
CA GLU A 179 3.18 -6.87 -20.90
C GLU A 179 3.98 -7.10 -19.62
N ARG A 180 3.26 -7.32 -18.52
CA ARG A 180 3.82 -7.62 -17.21
C ARG A 180 2.97 -8.65 -16.48
N TRP A 181 3.59 -9.40 -15.59
CA TRP A 181 2.87 -10.22 -14.65
C TRP A 181 2.26 -9.33 -13.56
N LEU A 182 0.95 -9.45 -13.39
CA LEU A 182 0.22 -8.92 -12.25
C LEU A 182 -0.12 -10.11 -11.35
N VAL A 183 0.43 -10.11 -10.15
CA VAL A 183 0.33 -11.22 -9.22
C VAL A 183 -0.42 -10.77 -7.98
N ILE A 184 -1.42 -11.52 -7.57
CA ILE A 184 -2.21 -11.25 -6.37
C ILE A 184 -2.24 -12.50 -5.47
N GLY A 185 -2.18 -12.26 -4.18
CA GLY A 185 -2.52 -13.23 -3.13
C GLY A 185 -3.66 -12.66 -2.31
N ASN A 186 -4.63 -13.46 -1.99
CA ASN A 186 -5.82 -13.04 -1.25
C ASN A 186 -6.26 -14.10 -0.26
N ASN A 187 -7.09 -13.66 0.67
CA ASN A 187 -7.99 -14.48 1.46
C ASN A 187 -9.38 -14.32 0.84
N ASP A 188 -10.05 -15.42 0.59
CA ASP A 188 -11.38 -15.53 0.02
C ASP A 188 -11.52 -14.95 -1.42
N ALA A 189 -12.63 -14.28 -1.72
CA ALA A 189 -12.98 -13.90 -3.08
C ALA A 189 -12.44 -12.52 -3.48
N PHE A 190 -12.22 -12.32 -4.78
CA PHE A 190 -11.84 -11.02 -5.30
C PHE A 190 -12.27 -10.79 -6.76
N LYS A 191 -12.39 -9.52 -7.13
CA LYS A 191 -12.36 -9.04 -8.52
C LYS A 191 -11.23 -8.04 -8.69
N LEU A 192 -10.54 -8.14 -9.80
CA LEU A 192 -9.41 -7.29 -10.16
C LEU A 192 -9.67 -6.62 -11.50
N TRP A 193 -9.59 -5.31 -11.53
CA TRP A 193 -9.63 -4.52 -12.76
C TRP A 193 -8.33 -3.74 -12.93
N LEU A 194 -7.87 -3.65 -14.17
CA LEU A 194 -6.75 -2.80 -14.58
C LEU A 194 -7.23 -1.81 -15.64
N ASN A 195 -7.07 -0.53 -15.37
CA ASN A 195 -7.48 0.56 -16.28
C ASN A 195 -8.95 0.49 -16.74
N GLY A 196 -9.81 -0.07 -15.90
CA GLY A 196 -11.23 -0.22 -16.18
C GLY A 196 -11.64 -1.58 -16.77
N GLU A 197 -10.69 -2.40 -17.18
CA GLU A 197 -10.94 -3.73 -17.75
C GLU A 197 -10.83 -4.82 -16.69
N LEU A 198 -11.79 -5.75 -16.65
CA LEU A 198 -11.76 -6.89 -15.74
C LEU A 198 -10.62 -7.82 -16.14
N VAL A 199 -9.67 -8.02 -15.24
CA VAL A 199 -8.54 -8.94 -15.43
C VAL A 199 -8.90 -10.32 -14.90
N ARG A 200 -9.44 -10.37 -13.68
CA ARG A 200 -9.78 -11.63 -13.03
C ARG A 200 -10.92 -11.46 -12.03
N GLU A 201 -11.74 -12.48 -11.96
CA GLU A 201 -12.70 -12.72 -10.88
C GLU A 201 -12.43 -14.10 -10.30
N ASN A 202 -12.39 -14.19 -8.98
CA ASN A 202 -12.30 -15.43 -8.24
C ASN A 202 -13.27 -15.39 -7.06
N GLN A 203 -14.14 -16.39 -6.99
CA GLN A 203 -15.15 -16.52 -5.93
C GLN A 203 -14.82 -17.65 -4.94
N GLU A 204 -13.62 -18.22 -5.04
CA GLU A 204 -13.19 -19.27 -4.13
C GLU A 204 -12.98 -18.72 -2.73
N VAL A 205 -13.60 -19.38 -1.76
CA VAL A 205 -13.35 -19.17 -0.34
C VAL A 205 -12.15 -20.02 0.07
N ARG A 206 -11.09 -19.39 0.54
CA ARG A 206 -9.87 -20.09 0.93
C ARG A 206 -9.01 -19.30 1.88
N ASN A 207 -8.13 -19.97 2.59
CA ASN A 207 -7.10 -19.33 3.41
C ASN A 207 -6.14 -18.48 2.55
N TRP A 208 -5.65 -17.41 3.14
CA TRP A 208 -4.65 -16.55 2.51
C TRP A 208 -3.45 -17.33 1.98
N GLN A 209 -3.11 -17.06 0.74
CA GLN A 209 -1.91 -17.58 0.09
C GLN A 209 -1.24 -16.47 -0.70
N PRO A 210 0.05 -16.20 -0.49
CA PRO A 210 0.77 -15.20 -1.26
C PRO A 210 0.89 -15.65 -2.72
N HIS A 211 0.79 -14.70 -3.64
CA HIS A 211 1.11 -14.89 -5.07
C HIS A 211 0.39 -16.08 -5.74
N CYS A 212 -0.83 -16.37 -5.33
CA CYS A 212 -1.52 -17.56 -5.79
C CYS A 212 -2.24 -17.40 -7.14
N HIS A 213 -2.42 -16.17 -7.58
CA HIS A 213 -2.98 -15.84 -8.90
C HIS A 213 -2.02 -14.95 -9.67
N GLY A 214 -1.85 -15.23 -10.94
CA GLY A 214 -1.02 -14.44 -11.84
C GLY A 214 -1.68 -14.29 -13.20
N ASP A 215 -1.67 -13.08 -13.72
CA ASP A 215 -2.18 -12.74 -15.05
C ASP A 215 -1.17 -11.92 -15.82
N ILE A 216 -1.03 -12.15 -17.11
CA ILE A 216 -0.27 -11.29 -17.99
C ILE A 216 -1.19 -10.13 -18.39
N VAL A 217 -0.81 -8.93 -18.02
CA VAL A 217 -1.57 -7.70 -18.31
C VAL A 217 -0.73 -6.73 -19.11
N ARG A 218 -1.40 -5.87 -19.88
CA ARG A 218 -0.74 -4.80 -20.63
C ARG A 218 -0.81 -3.50 -19.84
N LEU A 219 0.34 -3.03 -19.39
CA LEU A 219 0.48 -1.72 -18.76
C LEU A 219 0.69 -0.64 -19.82
N LYS A 220 0.04 0.51 -19.61
CA LYS A 220 0.26 1.72 -20.43
C LYS A 220 1.50 2.45 -19.91
N GLN A 221 2.22 3.11 -20.81
CA GLN A 221 3.16 4.14 -20.38
C GLN A 221 2.41 5.24 -19.64
N GLY A 222 2.94 5.65 -18.49
CA GLY A 222 2.30 6.66 -17.66
C GLY A 222 1.41 6.05 -16.58
N ARG A 223 0.29 6.71 -16.30
CA ARG A 223 -0.62 6.35 -15.21
C ARG A 223 -1.43 5.11 -15.55
N ASN A 224 -1.40 4.15 -14.64
CA ASN A 224 -2.27 2.98 -14.62
C ASN A 224 -3.08 2.98 -13.33
N ARG A 225 -4.23 2.33 -13.35
CA ARG A 225 -5.11 2.17 -12.19
C ARG A 225 -5.44 0.72 -11.96
N ILE A 226 -5.27 0.29 -10.72
CA ILE A 226 -5.81 -0.97 -10.24
C ILE A 226 -7.05 -0.65 -9.39
N SER A 227 -8.13 -1.40 -9.63
CA SER A 227 -9.29 -1.46 -8.75
C SER A 227 -9.50 -2.90 -8.30
N LEU A 228 -9.84 -3.08 -7.04
CA LEU A 228 -10.07 -4.37 -6.42
C LEU A 228 -11.41 -4.36 -5.69
N LYS A 229 -12.14 -5.46 -5.75
CA LYS A 229 -13.11 -5.88 -4.76
C LYS A 229 -12.48 -7.03 -4.01
N LEU A 230 -12.45 -6.98 -2.71
CA LEU A 230 -11.98 -8.06 -1.82
C LEU A 230 -13.10 -8.41 -0.86
N THR A 231 -13.36 -9.69 -0.66
CA THR A 231 -14.36 -10.18 0.30
C THR A 231 -13.73 -11.19 1.21
#